data_9865135bd6ad4b967d1e2f62b3b94672
#
_entry.id   9865135bd6ad4b967d1e2f62b3b94672
#
_cell.length_a   1.000
_cell.length_b   1.000
_cell.length_c   1.000
_cell.angle_alpha   90.00
_cell.angle_beta   90.00
_cell.angle_gamma   90.00
#
_symmetry.space_group_name_H-M   'P 1'
#
loop_
_entity.id
_entity.type
_entity.pdbx_description
1 polymer ?
#
loop_
_entity_poly.entity_id
_entity_poly.type
_entity_poly.pdbx_seq_one_letter_code
_entity_poly.pdbx_strand_id
1 'polypeptide(L)'
;LKGKKYNLSEILNVANSSHKSKLRKLALDELNRVLASSNYQNLRVRALNLVMGEKNLMDSERGFKNIMSARNISNNLDDKTVDALHTAVAKYGAEQGKRYYTILKKLLHKKVLNWADRNAPLPFESKAYYSWDDCVKTVLNAYENFSPTLANLIHDSFANHRIDAPVYKGKTSGAYNYTVVAEGGKVYTWTFLNYMGTTRDVMTLAHELGHSVHGQLAGAKQGTLQTQAPMAYAETASIFGEMLTFEYMINHITNPREKLALLLL
;
A
#
# COMPACT_ATOMS: atom_id res chain seq x y z
N LEU A 1 -19.22 -5.82 -14.83
CA LEU A 1 -20.01 -4.59 -15.01
C LEU A 1 -20.35 -4.42 -16.49
N LYS A 2 -21.62 -4.29 -16.84
CA LYS A 2 -22.09 -4.17 -18.25
C LYS A 2 -21.53 -5.26 -19.20
N GLY A 3 -21.46 -6.51 -18.74
CA GLY A 3 -20.94 -7.64 -19.52
C GLY A 3 -19.41 -7.77 -19.61
N LYS A 4 -18.66 -6.79 -19.12
CA LYS A 4 -17.20 -6.88 -19.07
C LYS A 4 -16.76 -7.68 -17.83
N LYS A 5 -15.80 -8.57 -18.01
CA LYS A 5 -15.12 -9.29 -16.91
C LYS A 5 -13.98 -8.43 -16.39
N TYR A 6 -13.77 -8.46 -15.08
CA TYR A 6 -12.71 -7.74 -14.38
C TYR A 6 -11.94 -8.72 -13.52
N ASN A 7 -10.64 -8.53 -13.38
CA ASN A 7 -9.88 -9.14 -12.29
C ASN A 7 -10.06 -8.33 -11.00
N LEU A 8 -9.49 -8.80 -9.88
CA LEU A 8 -9.67 -8.15 -8.58
C LEU A 8 -9.09 -6.72 -8.57
N SER A 9 -7.89 -6.52 -9.12
CA SER A 9 -7.24 -5.20 -9.16
C SER A 9 -8.04 -4.21 -9.99
N GLU A 10 -8.52 -4.63 -11.16
CA GLU A 10 -9.34 -3.79 -12.04
C GLU A 10 -10.66 -3.36 -11.38
N ILE A 11 -11.39 -4.29 -10.72
CA ILE A 11 -12.67 -3.96 -10.09
C ILE A 11 -12.47 -3.07 -8.86
N LEU A 12 -11.40 -3.27 -8.08
CA LEU A 12 -11.02 -2.41 -6.98
C LEU A 12 -10.65 -1.01 -7.46
N ASN A 13 -9.91 -0.89 -8.58
CA ASN A 13 -9.63 0.41 -9.16
C ASN A 13 -10.91 1.14 -9.58
N VAL A 14 -11.86 0.46 -10.22
CA VAL A 14 -13.17 1.07 -10.54
C VAL A 14 -13.91 1.52 -9.28
N ALA A 15 -13.90 0.69 -8.21
CA ALA A 15 -14.58 0.99 -6.97
C ALA A 15 -13.96 2.17 -6.20
N ASN A 16 -12.65 2.39 -6.32
CA ASN A 16 -11.92 3.42 -5.57
C ASN A 16 -11.69 4.70 -6.39
N SER A 17 -11.44 4.59 -7.71
CA SER A 17 -10.91 5.70 -8.53
C SER A 17 -11.89 6.23 -9.58
N SER A 18 -13.08 5.63 -9.76
CA SER A 18 -14.05 6.15 -10.72
C SER A 18 -14.66 7.47 -10.25
N HIS A 19 -14.64 8.51 -11.09
CA HIS A 19 -15.35 9.77 -10.81
C HIS A 19 -16.88 9.61 -10.73
N LYS A 20 -17.43 8.53 -11.36
CA LYS A 20 -18.87 8.26 -11.35
C LYS A 20 -19.27 7.49 -10.09
N SER A 21 -19.84 8.18 -9.09
CA SER A 21 -20.29 7.59 -7.82
C SER A 21 -21.15 6.32 -8.00
N LYS A 22 -22.07 6.34 -8.98
CA LYS A 22 -22.91 5.17 -9.31
C LYS A 22 -22.09 3.97 -9.77
N LEU A 23 -21.00 4.21 -10.52
CA LEU A 23 -20.13 3.13 -10.98
C LEU A 23 -19.29 2.56 -9.85
N ARG A 24 -18.76 3.40 -8.95
CA ARG A 24 -18.06 2.94 -7.75
C ARG A 24 -18.94 2.03 -6.91
N LYS A 25 -20.19 2.47 -6.67
CA LYS A 25 -21.16 1.67 -5.90
C LYS A 25 -21.45 0.32 -6.58
N LEU A 26 -21.70 0.30 -7.89
CA LEU A 26 -21.94 -0.93 -8.64
C LEU A 26 -20.74 -1.89 -8.60
N ALA A 27 -19.52 -1.36 -8.70
CA ALA A 27 -18.31 -2.17 -8.62
C ALA A 27 -18.16 -2.81 -7.23
N LEU A 28 -18.41 -2.05 -6.17
CA LEU A 28 -18.37 -2.53 -4.79
C LEU A 28 -19.47 -3.55 -4.51
N ASP A 29 -20.70 -3.29 -4.97
CA ASP A 29 -21.84 -4.20 -4.79
C ASP A 29 -21.57 -5.55 -5.49
N GLU A 30 -21.00 -5.52 -6.70
CA GLU A 30 -20.66 -6.74 -7.44
C GLU A 30 -19.51 -7.52 -6.78
N LEU A 31 -18.49 -6.82 -6.30
CA LEU A 31 -17.42 -7.43 -5.53
C LEU A 31 -17.99 -8.13 -4.28
N ASN A 32 -18.82 -7.43 -3.52
CA ASN A 32 -19.44 -7.97 -2.31
C ASN A 32 -20.37 -9.17 -2.64
N ARG A 33 -21.13 -9.10 -3.73
CA ARG A 33 -21.98 -10.20 -4.17
C ARG A 33 -21.17 -11.48 -4.44
N VAL A 34 -20.03 -11.34 -5.15
CA VAL A 34 -19.15 -12.50 -5.42
C VAL A 34 -18.53 -13.02 -4.13
N LEU A 35 -18.01 -12.11 -3.30
CA LEU A 35 -17.39 -12.49 -2.04
C LEU A 35 -18.37 -13.07 -1.01
N ALA A 36 -19.63 -12.67 -1.01
CA ALA A 36 -20.66 -13.16 -0.11
C ALA A 36 -21.36 -14.43 -0.62
N SER A 37 -20.98 -14.97 -1.80
CA SER A 37 -21.56 -16.22 -2.26
C SER A 37 -21.27 -17.36 -1.29
N SER A 38 -22.24 -18.25 -1.07
CA SER A 38 -22.19 -19.30 -0.03
C SER A 38 -20.92 -20.16 -0.11
N ASN A 39 -20.48 -20.52 -1.31
CA ASN A 39 -19.30 -21.36 -1.51
C ASN A 39 -18.02 -20.65 -1.00
N TYR A 40 -17.83 -19.38 -1.34
CA TYR A 40 -16.67 -18.62 -0.88
C TYR A 40 -16.75 -18.23 0.59
N GLN A 41 -17.94 -17.93 1.09
CA GLN A 41 -18.15 -17.56 2.49
C GLN A 41 -17.82 -18.73 3.42
N ASN A 42 -18.34 -19.91 3.17
CA ASN A 42 -18.07 -21.10 3.98
C ASN A 42 -16.59 -21.47 3.99
N LEU A 43 -15.93 -21.43 2.82
CA LEU A 43 -14.50 -21.71 2.72
C LEU A 43 -13.67 -20.73 3.55
N ARG A 44 -13.97 -19.43 3.44
CA ARG A 44 -13.25 -18.39 4.19
C ARG A 44 -13.47 -18.48 5.70
N VAL A 45 -14.70 -18.76 6.14
CA VAL A 45 -15.00 -18.98 7.56
C VAL A 45 -14.21 -20.17 8.10
N ARG A 46 -14.16 -21.28 7.36
CA ARG A 46 -13.35 -22.44 7.77
C ARG A 46 -11.86 -22.12 7.81
N ALA A 47 -11.32 -21.45 6.79
CA ALA A 47 -9.91 -21.06 6.75
C ALA A 47 -9.57 -20.12 7.92
N LEU A 48 -10.40 -19.11 8.18
CA LEU A 48 -10.21 -18.21 9.31
C LEU A 48 -10.22 -18.95 10.66
N ASN A 49 -11.20 -19.84 10.87
CA ASN A 49 -11.30 -20.63 12.11
C ASN A 49 -10.09 -21.54 12.31
N LEU A 50 -9.56 -22.15 11.24
CA LEU A 50 -8.35 -22.97 11.32
C LEU A 50 -7.13 -22.14 11.71
N VAL A 51 -6.90 -20.99 11.04
CA VAL A 51 -5.78 -20.08 11.35
C VAL A 51 -5.87 -19.55 12.79
N MET A 52 -7.08 -19.14 13.22
CA MET A 52 -7.29 -18.67 14.59
C MET A 52 -7.13 -19.80 15.62
N GLY A 53 -7.59 -21.00 15.32
CA GLY A 53 -7.43 -22.17 16.17
C GLY A 53 -5.97 -22.58 16.33
N GLU A 54 -5.22 -22.64 15.21
CA GLU A 54 -3.78 -22.89 15.22
C GLU A 54 -3.04 -21.85 16.05
N LYS A 55 -3.33 -20.55 15.82
CA LYS A 55 -2.71 -19.48 16.59
C LYS A 55 -2.97 -19.64 18.09
N ASN A 56 -4.21 -19.89 18.50
CA ASN A 56 -4.56 -20.06 19.91
C ASN A 56 -3.83 -21.25 20.53
N LEU A 57 -3.73 -22.37 19.82
CA LEU A 57 -3.01 -23.55 20.28
C LEU A 57 -1.51 -23.23 20.46
N MET A 58 -0.88 -22.65 19.43
CA MET A 58 0.54 -22.29 19.47
C MET A 58 0.85 -21.26 20.54
N ASP A 59 -0.01 -20.28 20.75
CA ASP A 59 0.15 -19.26 21.80
C ASP A 59 0.08 -19.91 23.20
N SER A 60 -0.86 -20.85 23.39
CA SER A 60 -1.00 -21.61 24.63
C SER A 60 0.21 -22.51 24.91
N GLU A 61 0.64 -23.28 23.93
CA GLU A 61 1.82 -24.17 24.04
C GLU A 61 3.12 -23.39 24.35
N ARG A 62 3.25 -22.17 23.84
CA ARG A 62 4.39 -21.30 24.10
C ARG A 62 4.26 -20.47 25.39
N GLY A 63 3.13 -20.57 26.09
CA GLY A 63 2.88 -19.85 27.33
C GLY A 63 2.75 -18.33 27.15
N PHE A 64 2.28 -17.85 26.02
CA PHE A 64 2.06 -16.43 25.80
C PHE A 64 0.90 -15.90 26.64
N LYS A 65 1.11 -14.71 27.26
CA LYS A 65 0.17 -14.13 28.22
C LYS A 65 -1.08 -13.51 27.57
N ASN A 66 -0.94 -13.04 26.35
CA ASN A 66 -2.03 -12.38 25.62
C ASN A 66 -1.90 -12.60 24.10
N ILE A 67 -2.96 -12.29 23.38
CA ILE A 67 -3.07 -12.51 21.92
C ILE A 67 -2.02 -11.75 21.11
N MET A 68 -1.47 -10.66 21.63
CA MET A 68 -0.45 -9.83 20.95
C MET A 68 0.97 -10.26 21.26
N SER A 69 1.21 -11.08 22.30
CA SER A 69 2.56 -11.42 22.78
C SER A 69 3.47 -11.96 21.69
N ALA A 70 3.00 -12.95 20.91
CA ALA A 70 3.79 -13.53 19.82
C ALA A 70 4.19 -12.48 18.77
N ARG A 71 3.25 -11.59 18.42
CA ARG A 71 3.49 -10.52 17.46
C ARG A 71 4.45 -9.46 17.98
N ASN A 72 4.28 -9.05 19.24
CA ASN A 72 5.15 -8.04 19.86
C ASN A 72 6.58 -8.55 19.97
N ILE A 73 6.77 -9.80 20.38
CA ILE A 73 8.09 -10.44 20.41
C ILE A 73 8.69 -10.53 18.99
N SER A 74 7.93 -10.98 18.02
CA SER A 74 8.38 -11.07 16.62
C SER A 74 8.76 -9.71 16.02
N ASN A 75 8.12 -8.64 16.46
CA ASN A 75 8.42 -7.28 16.06
C ASN A 75 9.50 -6.60 16.93
N ASN A 76 10.04 -7.29 17.91
CA ASN A 76 10.98 -6.72 18.89
C ASN A 76 10.42 -5.48 19.60
N LEU A 77 9.15 -5.53 19.99
CA LEU A 77 8.41 -4.47 20.69
C LEU A 77 7.96 -4.95 22.06
N ASP A 78 7.93 -4.05 23.02
CA ASP A 78 7.29 -4.29 24.31
C ASP A 78 5.78 -3.95 24.25
N ASP A 79 5.02 -4.57 25.17
CA ASP A 79 3.57 -4.38 25.24
C ASP A 79 3.19 -2.91 25.54
N LYS A 80 3.99 -2.19 26.33
CA LYS A 80 3.72 -0.79 26.70
C LYS A 80 3.78 0.14 25.48
N THR A 81 4.74 -0.08 24.60
CA THR A 81 4.87 0.68 23.34
C THR A 81 3.64 0.48 22.45
N VAL A 82 3.17 -0.76 22.33
CA VAL A 82 1.98 -1.09 21.52
C VAL A 82 0.71 -0.50 22.15
N ASP A 83 0.56 -0.61 23.48
CA ASP A 83 -0.57 -0.04 24.21
C ASP A 83 -0.60 1.51 24.12
N ALA A 84 0.57 2.15 24.18
CA ALA A 84 0.69 3.60 24.02
C ALA A 84 0.23 4.04 22.61
N LEU A 85 0.63 3.28 21.57
CA LEU A 85 0.19 3.53 20.19
C LEU A 85 -1.34 3.38 20.08
N HIS A 86 -1.91 2.28 20.58
CA HIS A 86 -3.36 2.05 20.55
C HIS A 86 -4.12 3.16 21.27
N THR A 87 -3.63 3.57 22.44
CA THR A 87 -4.23 4.66 23.24
C THR A 87 -4.21 5.98 22.47
N ALA A 88 -3.10 6.33 21.85
CA ALA A 88 -2.97 7.54 21.04
C ALA A 88 -3.91 7.52 19.83
N VAL A 89 -3.94 6.40 19.09
CA VAL A 89 -4.82 6.23 17.92
C VAL A 89 -6.29 6.28 18.34
N ALA A 90 -6.68 5.62 19.43
CA ALA A 90 -8.06 5.68 19.93
C ALA A 90 -8.46 7.11 20.33
N LYS A 91 -7.56 7.86 20.96
CA LYS A 91 -7.82 9.23 21.41
C LYS A 91 -7.95 10.22 20.25
N TYR A 92 -7.06 10.16 19.27
CA TYR A 92 -6.93 11.18 18.24
C TYR A 92 -7.51 10.78 16.87
N GLY A 93 -7.48 9.48 16.55
CA GLY A 93 -7.85 8.98 15.23
C GLY A 93 -9.31 9.19 14.87
N ALA A 94 -10.22 9.02 15.83
CA ALA A 94 -11.65 9.23 15.60
C ALA A 94 -11.99 10.68 15.24
N GLU A 95 -11.34 11.64 15.91
CA GLU A 95 -11.53 13.08 15.62
C GLU A 95 -10.98 13.44 14.24
N GLN A 96 -9.76 13.00 13.92
CA GLN A 96 -9.13 13.25 12.62
C GLN A 96 -9.94 12.63 11.48
N GLY A 97 -10.37 11.39 11.64
CA GLY A 97 -11.23 10.72 10.66
C GLY A 97 -12.55 11.47 10.43
N LYS A 98 -13.21 11.93 11.50
CA LYS A 98 -14.43 12.73 11.40
C LYS A 98 -14.19 14.05 10.65
N ARG A 99 -13.10 14.74 10.92
CA ARG A 99 -12.71 15.98 10.21
C ARG A 99 -12.49 15.71 8.73
N TYR A 100 -11.69 14.70 8.40
CA TYR A 100 -11.41 14.30 7.01
C TYR A 100 -12.70 14.00 6.23
N TYR A 101 -13.56 13.11 6.74
CA TYR A 101 -14.80 12.77 6.05
C TYR A 101 -15.82 13.91 6.01
N THR A 102 -15.76 14.86 6.96
CA THR A 102 -16.56 16.08 6.89
C THR A 102 -16.11 16.96 5.71
N ILE A 103 -14.81 17.11 5.51
CA ILE A 103 -14.25 17.84 4.37
C ILE A 103 -14.59 17.11 3.05
N LEU A 104 -14.30 15.82 2.96
CA LEU A 104 -14.61 15.02 1.78
C LEU A 104 -16.09 15.09 1.39
N LYS A 105 -16.99 14.99 2.37
CA LYS A 105 -18.42 15.12 2.15
C LYS A 105 -18.81 16.45 1.50
N LYS A 106 -18.21 17.57 1.97
CA LYS A 106 -18.43 18.91 1.40
C LYS A 106 -17.88 18.99 -0.03
N LEU A 107 -16.67 18.51 -0.27
CA LEU A 107 -16.02 18.54 -1.58
C LEU A 107 -16.77 17.69 -2.62
N LEU A 108 -17.34 16.57 -2.22
CA LEU A 108 -18.15 15.71 -3.07
C LEU A 108 -19.60 16.17 -3.23
N HIS A 109 -20.00 17.29 -2.61
CA HIS A 109 -21.37 17.83 -2.58
C HIS A 109 -22.42 16.77 -2.17
N LYS A 110 -22.10 15.93 -1.19
CA LYS A 110 -22.99 14.85 -0.72
C LYS A 110 -23.65 15.20 0.62
N LYS A 111 -24.91 14.78 0.77
CA LYS A 111 -25.60 14.84 2.08
C LYS A 111 -25.13 13.72 3.00
N VAL A 112 -24.85 12.54 2.44
CA VAL A 112 -24.36 11.36 3.15
C VAL A 112 -23.27 10.71 2.31
N LEU A 113 -22.15 10.35 2.93
CA LEU A 113 -21.14 9.49 2.35
C LEU A 113 -21.52 8.02 2.58
N ASN A 114 -21.40 7.21 1.57
CA ASN A 114 -21.46 5.75 1.70
C ASN A 114 -20.08 5.14 1.56
N TRP A 115 -19.96 3.84 1.81
CA TRP A 115 -18.67 3.15 1.77
C TRP A 115 -17.95 3.26 0.40
N ALA A 116 -18.71 3.32 -0.70
CA ALA A 116 -18.13 3.51 -2.05
C ALA A 116 -17.59 4.94 -2.30
N ASP A 117 -17.84 5.88 -1.39
CA ASP A 117 -17.33 7.24 -1.47
C ASP A 117 -16.05 7.46 -0.67
N ARG A 118 -15.62 6.45 0.10
CA ARG A 118 -14.46 6.55 1.00
C ARG A 118 -13.19 7.03 0.30
N ASN A 119 -12.92 6.47 -0.87
CA ASN A 119 -11.75 6.80 -1.70
C ASN A 119 -12.17 7.49 -3.01
N ALA A 120 -13.30 8.21 -3.00
CA ALA A 120 -13.80 8.86 -4.20
C ALA A 120 -12.82 9.94 -4.68
N PRO A 121 -12.45 9.97 -5.96
CA PRO A 121 -11.66 11.05 -6.51
C PRO A 121 -12.40 12.38 -6.37
N LEU A 122 -11.64 13.44 -6.13
CA LEU A 122 -12.21 14.77 -5.96
C LEU A 122 -12.75 15.34 -7.28
N PRO A 123 -13.80 16.18 -7.26
CA PRO A 123 -14.41 16.72 -8.48
C PRO A 123 -13.46 17.56 -9.34
N PHE A 124 -12.41 18.09 -8.71
CA PHE A 124 -11.38 18.92 -9.33
C PHE A 124 -10.03 18.19 -9.46
N GLU A 125 -9.96 16.93 -9.05
CA GLU A 125 -8.79 16.11 -9.31
C GLU A 125 -8.62 16.02 -10.81
N SER A 126 -7.46 16.47 -11.30
CA SER A 126 -7.15 16.29 -12.70
C SER A 126 -7.22 14.80 -12.99
N LYS A 127 -7.63 14.43 -14.18
CA LYS A 127 -7.52 13.05 -14.66
C LYS A 127 -6.03 12.75 -14.96
N ALA A 128 -5.15 13.12 -14.03
CA ALA A 128 -3.72 12.93 -14.20
C ALA A 128 -3.47 11.45 -14.36
N TYR A 129 -3.26 11.07 -15.58
CA TYR A 129 -2.73 9.76 -15.94
C TYR A 129 -1.22 9.93 -16.04
N TYR A 130 -0.52 9.24 -15.18
CA TYR A 130 0.93 9.15 -15.24
C TYR A 130 1.29 7.97 -16.13
N SER A 131 1.94 8.24 -17.26
CA SER A 131 2.55 7.17 -18.03
C SER A 131 3.58 6.43 -17.17
N TRP A 132 3.93 5.20 -17.54
CA TRP A 132 4.98 4.48 -16.81
C TRP A 132 6.29 5.28 -16.79
N ASP A 133 6.69 5.87 -17.91
CA ASP A 133 7.92 6.64 -18.02
C ASP A 133 7.89 7.92 -17.16
N ASP A 134 6.74 8.62 -17.10
CA ASP A 134 6.57 9.79 -16.23
C ASP A 134 6.64 9.39 -14.75
N CYS A 135 6.04 8.25 -14.40
CA CYS A 135 6.10 7.69 -13.05
C CYS A 135 7.55 7.37 -12.65
N VAL A 136 8.26 6.61 -13.48
CA VAL A 136 9.68 6.26 -13.27
C VAL A 136 10.53 7.51 -13.09
N LYS A 137 10.39 8.49 -13.99
CA LYS A 137 11.11 9.76 -13.92
C LYS A 137 10.80 10.53 -12.63
N THR A 138 9.54 10.58 -12.23
CA THR A 138 9.11 11.28 -11.02
C THR A 138 9.74 10.66 -9.78
N VAL A 139 9.69 9.33 -9.65
CA VAL A 139 10.25 8.62 -8.50
C VAL A 139 11.78 8.71 -8.48
N LEU A 140 12.45 8.48 -9.62
CA LEU A 140 13.91 8.60 -9.70
C LEU A 140 14.37 9.99 -9.30
N ASN A 141 13.76 11.06 -9.84
CA ASN A 141 14.13 12.43 -9.50
C ASN A 141 13.89 12.75 -8.02
N ALA A 142 12.80 12.22 -7.43
CA ALA A 142 12.52 12.41 -6.01
C ALA A 142 13.63 11.81 -5.14
N TYR A 143 14.05 10.58 -5.46
CA TYR A 143 15.15 9.93 -4.73
C TYR A 143 16.49 10.60 -4.98
N GLU A 144 16.78 11.03 -6.21
CA GLU A 144 18.03 11.69 -6.59
C GLU A 144 18.20 13.04 -5.89
N ASN A 145 17.14 13.83 -5.78
CA ASN A 145 17.13 15.09 -5.05
C ASN A 145 17.51 14.93 -3.57
N PHE A 146 17.18 13.78 -2.98
CA PHE A 146 17.55 13.48 -1.61
C PHE A 146 18.93 12.83 -1.51
N SER A 147 19.20 11.81 -2.33
CA SER A 147 20.44 11.05 -2.29
C SER A 147 20.73 10.34 -3.62
N PRO A 148 21.75 10.76 -4.37
CA PRO A 148 22.19 10.03 -5.56
C PRO A 148 22.52 8.55 -5.29
N THR A 149 22.98 8.21 -4.10
CA THR A 149 23.26 6.82 -3.72
C THR A 149 21.97 5.98 -3.69
N LEU A 150 20.90 6.52 -3.09
CA LEU A 150 19.61 5.82 -3.06
C LEU A 150 18.99 5.73 -4.45
N ALA A 151 19.09 6.81 -5.24
CA ALA A 151 18.61 6.81 -6.63
C ALA A 151 19.33 5.74 -7.48
N ASN A 152 20.62 5.55 -7.31
CA ASN A 152 21.39 4.51 -8.03
C ASN A 152 20.91 3.10 -7.67
N LEU A 153 20.54 2.84 -6.40
CA LEU A 153 20.01 1.53 -5.98
C LEU A 153 18.68 1.19 -6.66
N ILE A 154 17.78 2.17 -6.79
CA ILE A 154 16.50 1.94 -7.48
C ILE A 154 16.67 1.94 -9.01
N HIS A 155 17.57 2.75 -9.54
CA HIS A 155 17.89 2.75 -10.99
C HIS A 155 18.34 1.36 -11.46
N ASP A 156 19.13 0.66 -10.66
CA ASP A 156 19.56 -0.71 -10.95
C ASP A 156 18.37 -1.68 -11.12
N SER A 157 17.28 -1.49 -10.36
CA SER A 157 16.06 -2.29 -10.49
C SER A 157 15.35 -2.05 -11.82
N PHE A 158 15.33 -0.82 -12.33
CA PHE A 158 14.78 -0.49 -13.65
C PHE A 158 15.68 -1.00 -14.78
N ALA A 159 16.97 -0.75 -14.71
CA ALA A 159 17.93 -1.13 -15.75
C ALA A 159 17.99 -2.65 -15.95
N ASN A 160 17.78 -3.43 -14.92
CA ASN A 160 17.83 -4.91 -14.95
C ASN A 160 16.42 -5.55 -14.99
N HIS A 161 15.37 -4.81 -15.32
CA HIS A 161 14.01 -5.32 -15.50
C HIS A 161 13.48 -6.13 -14.30
N ARG A 162 13.78 -5.68 -13.08
CA ARG A 162 13.34 -6.36 -11.84
C ARG A 162 12.04 -5.80 -11.27
N ILE A 163 11.20 -5.19 -12.12
CA ILE A 163 9.91 -4.61 -11.74
C ILE A 163 8.82 -5.16 -12.67
N ASP A 164 7.88 -5.92 -12.09
CA ASP A 164 6.68 -6.39 -12.78
C ASP A 164 5.51 -5.44 -12.50
N ALA A 165 5.32 -4.45 -13.36
CA ALA A 165 4.31 -3.40 -13.22
C ALA A 165 2.98 -3.65 -13.98
N PRO A 166 2.96 -4.25 -15.19
CA PRO A 166 1.74 -4.34 -15.98
C PRO A 166 0.63 -5.15 -15.32
N VAL A 167 -0.64 -4.73 -15.53
CA VAL A 167 -1.82 -5.53 -15.15
C VAL A 167 -2.15 -6.51 -16.26
N TYR A 168 -2.28 -7.80 -15.92
CA TYR A 168 -2.66 -8.84 -16.86
C TYR A 168 -3.58 -9.89 -16.21
N LYS A 169 -4.24 -10.69 -17.05
CA LYS A 169 -5.17 -11.72 -16.60
C LYS A 169 -4.45 -12.78 -15.76
N GLY A 170 -4.95 -13.04 -14.57
CA GLY A 170 -4.38 -14.02 -13.64
C GLY A 170 -3.34 -13.45 -12.68
N LYS A 171 -2.90 -12.20 -12.87
CA LYS A 171 -2.01 -11.53 -11.92
C LYS A 171 -2.71 -11.29 -10.59
N THR A 172 -2.01 -11.59 -9.49
CA THR A 172 -2.48 -11.32 -8.12
C THR A 172 -2.58 -9.81 -7.88
N SER A 173 -3.55 -9.38 -7.10
CA SER A 173 -3.68 -7.97 -6.68
C SER A 173 -2.67 -7.61 -5.61
N GLY A 174 -2.42 -6.30 -5.46
CA GLY A 174 -1.51 -5.74 -4.47
C GLY A 174 -0.15 -5.37 -5.06
N ALA A 175 0.77 -5.06 -4.17
CA ALA A 175 2.17 -4.77 -4.47
C ALA A 175 3.05 -5.34 -3.36
N TYR A 176 4.30 -5.65 -3.67
CA TYR A 176 5.32 -6.05 -2.70
C TYR A 176 6.71 -5.95 -3.31
N ASN A 177 7.71 -5.80 -2.45
CA ASN A 177 9.11 -5.98 -2.80
C ASN A 177 9.67 -7.24 -2.12
N TYR A 178 10.54 -7.94 -2.81
CA TYR A 178 11.22 -9.12 -2.28
C TYR A 178 12.72 -9.01 -2.45
N THR A 179 13.47 -9.25 -1.38
CA THR A 179 14.94 -9.18 -1.35
C THR A 179 15.53 -10.57 -1.22
N VAL A 180 16.54 -10.85 -2.02
CA VAL A 180 17.33 -12.09 -1.97
C VAL A 180 18.80 -11.73 -1.87
N VAL A 181 19.49 -12.35 -0.93
CA VAL A 181 20.96 -12.37 -0.86
C VAL A 181 21.44 -13.66 -1.51
N ALA A 182 22.07 -13.55 -2.66
CA ALA A 182 22.59 -14.65 -3.44
C ALA A 182 24.01 -15.02 -3.01
N GLU A 183 24.55 -16.08 -3.61
CA GLU A 183 25.94 -16.51 -3.42
C GLU A 183 26.92 -15.36 -3.68
N GLY A 184 27.95 -15.29 -2.88
CA GLY A 184 28.92 -14.19 -2.92
C GLY A 184 28.44 -12.87 -2.31
N GLY A 185 27.30 -12.88 -1.59
CA GLY A 185 26.75 -11.70 -0.90
C GLY A 185 26.09 -10.68 -1.84
N LYS A 186 25.84 -11.03 -3.09
CA LYS A 186 25.11 -10.18 -4.03
C LYS A 186 23.64 -10.06 -3.61
N VAL A 187 23.14 -8.82 -3.54
CA VAL A 187 21.76 -8.55 -3.15
C VAL A 187 20.93 -8.18 -4.37
N TYR A 188 19.78 -8.82 -4.51
CA TYR A 188 18.81 -8.55 -5.56
C TYR A 188 17.46 -8.24 -4.95
N THR A 189 16.74 -7.30 -5.55
CA THR A 189 15.37 -6.98 -5.17
C THR A 189 14.45 -7.05 -6.38
N TRP A 190 13.26 -7.57 -6.19
CA TRP A 190 12.20 -7.63 -7.20
C TRP A 190 10.98 -6.89 -6.68
N THR A 191 10.43 -6.03 -7.50
CA THR A 191 9.23 -5.27 -7.20
C THR A 191 8.06 -5.78 -8.05
N PHE A 192 6.96 -6.07 -7.40
CA PHE A 192 5.70 -6.46 -8.01
C PHE A 192 4.64 -5.42 -7.67
N LEU A 193 3.90 -4.94 -8.68
CA LEU A 193 2.77 -4.04 -8.49
C LEU A 193 1.78 -4.16 -9.65
N ASN A 194 0.61 -3.55 -9.49
CA ASN A 194 -0.41 -3.46 -10.53
C ASN A 194 -0.58 -1.99 -10.93
N TYR A 195 0.21 -1.52 -11.89
CA TYR A 195 0.25 -0.13 -12.32
C TYR A 195 -0.87 0.21 -13.31
N MET A 196 -1.67 1.21 -13.00
CA MET A 196 -2.81 1.67 -13.82
C MET A 196 -2.76 3.18 -14.11
N GLY A 197 -1.67 3.85 -13.74
CA GLY A 197 -1.40 5.26 -14.06
C GLY A 197 -2.06 6.28 -13.12
N THR A 198 -2.54 5.87 -11.96
CA THR A 198 -3.09 6.80 -10.96
C THR A 198 -1.97 7.40 -10.10
N THR A 199 -2.24 8.55 -9.46
CA THR A 199 -1.31 9.14 -8.48
C THR A 199 -0.97 8.14 -7.36
N ARG A 200 -1.95 7.33 -6.96
CA ARG A 200 -1.74 6.27 -5.97
C ARG A 200 -0.75 5.21 -6.46
N ASP A 201 -0.75 4.88 -7.74
CA ASP A 201 0.19 3.90 -8.29
C ASP A 201 1.62 4.45 -8.31
N VAL A 202 1.79 5.77 -8.50
CA VAL A 202 3.08 6.44 -8.36
C VAL A 202 3.60 6.32 -6.92
N MET A 203 2.72 6.58 -5.93
CA MET A 203 3.06 6.42 -4.51
C MET A 203 3.38 4.96 -4.17
N THR A 204 2.61 4.01 -4.71
CA THR A 204 2.87 2.58 -4.52
C THR A 204 4.24 2.18 -5.08
N LEU A 205 4.61 2.63 -6.28
CA LEU A 205 5.94 2.38 -6.82
C LEU A 205 7.05 2.94 -5.91
N ALA A 206 6.88 4.18 -5.45
CA ALA A 206 7.83 4.82 -4.54
C ALA A 206 7.98 4.06 -3.22
N HIS A 207 6.87 3.53 -2.68
CA HIS A 207 6.82 2.69 -1.50
C HIS A 207 7.62 1.40 -1.70
N GLU A 208 7.31 0.64 -2.74
CA GLU A 208 7.97 -0.63 -3.02
C GLU A 208 9.48 -0.45 -3.31
N LEU A 209 9.85 0.66 -3.94
CA LEU A 209 11.26 0.99 -4.13
C LEU A 209 11.96 1.43 -2.83
N GLY A 210 11.23 1.96 -1.86
CA GLY A 210 11.74 2.15 -0.50
C GLY A 210 12.13 0.84 0.17
N HIS A 211 11.29 -0.19 0.05
CA HIS A 211 11.65 -1.55 0.46
C HIS A 211 12.86 -2.09 -0.31
N SER A 212 12.94 -1.81 -1.62
CA SER A 212 14.10 -2.21 -2.44
C SER A 212 15.40 -1.61 -1.92
N VAL A 213 15.42 -0.32 -1.63
CA VAL A 213 16.58 0.37 -1.04
C VAL A 213 16.96 -0.25 0.31
N HIS A 214 15.97 -0.44 1.19
CA HIS A 214 16.19 -1.07 2.49
C HIS A 214 16.79 -2.48 2.34
N GLY A 215 16.18 -3.31 1.51
CA GLY A 215 16.64 -4.68 1.28
C GLY A 215 18.07 -4.76 0.72
N GLN A 216 18.41 -3.89 -0.23
CA GLN A 216 19.77 -3.83 -0.80
C GLN A 216 20.81 -3.43 0.26
N LEU A 217 20.52 -2.39 1.04
CA LEU A 217 21.43 -1.91 2.09
C LEU A 217 21.54 -2.91 3.26
N ALA A 218 20.41 -3.47 3.70
CA ALA A 218 20.38 -4.47 4.76
C ALA A 218 21.09 -5.76 4.34
N GLY A 219 20.81 -6.27 3.15
CA GLY A 219 21.45 -7.48 2.63
C GLY A 219 22.96 -7.34 2.51
N ALA A 220 23.43 -6.18 2.03
CA ALA A 220 24.86 -5.89 1.91
C ALA A 220 25.57 -5.76 3.27
N LYS A 221 24.89 -5.25 4.30
CA LYS A 221 25.47 -5.01 5.63
C LYS A 221 25.28 -6.15 6.61
N GLN A 222 24.11 -6.82 6.57
CA GLN A 222 23.70 -7.82 7.56
C GLN A 222 23.80 -9.27 7.06
N GLY A 223 23.92 -9.44 5.75
CA GLY A 223 23.93 -10.77 5.11
C GLY A 223 22.56 -11.47 5.12
N THR A 224 22.54 -12.70 4.69
CA THR A 224 21.30 -13.46 4.38
C THR A 224 20.33 -13.58 5.57
N LEU A 225 20.86 -13.88 6.77
CA LEU A 225 20.03 -14.19 7.93
C LEU A 225 19.38 -12.97 8.56
N GLN A 226 19.93 -11.78 8.36
CA GLN A 226 19.48 -10.53 8.97
C GLN A 226 18.96 -9.49 7.94
N THR A 227 18.72 -9.92 6.69
CA THR A 227 18.24 -9.03 5.63
C THR A 227 16.82 -8.53 5.88
N GLN A 228 15.96 -9.36 6.49
CA GLN A 228 14.56 -9.03 6.72
C GLN A 228 14.40 -8.32 8.07
N ALA A 229 13.93 -7.09 8.03
CA ALA A 229 13.55 -6.36 9.24
C ALA A 229 12.27 -6.94 9.85
N PRO A 230 12.08 -6.87 11.18
CA PRO A 230 10.77 -7.09 11.79
C PRO A 230 9.71 -6.18 11.17
N MET A 231 8.47 -6.68 11.04
CA MET A 231 7.40 -5.99 10.33
C MET A 231 7.15 -4.55 10.82
N ALA A 232 7.32 -4.28 12.11
CA ALA A 232 7.15 -2.94 12.69
C ALA A 232 8.17 -1.92 12.18
N TYR A 233 9.31 -2.37 11.66
CA TYR A 233 10.39 -1.51 11.14
C TYR A 233 10.48 -1.52 9.62
N ALA A 234 9.85 -2.50 8.98
CA ALA A 234 9.92 -2.71 7.54
C ALA A 234 9.42 -1.51 6.74
N GLU A 235 8.37 -0.83 7.25
CA GLU A 235 7.72 0.29 6.57
C GLU A 235 8.45 1.63 6.71
N THR A 236 9.53 1.72 7.48
CA THR A 236 10.25 2.98 7.66
C THR A 236 10.81 3.51 6.35
N ALA A 237 11.46 2.65 5.57
CA ALA A 237 12.06 3.05 4.30
C ALA A 237 11.02 3.21 3.18
N SER A 238 9.97 2.41 3.18
CA SER A 238 8.91 2.49 2.18
C SER A 238 8.10 3.78 2.32
N ILE A 239 7.67 4.12 3.54
CA ILE A 239 6.98 5.39 3.82
C ILE A 239 7.90 6.59 3.55
N PHE A 240 9.19 6.47 3.85
CA PHE A 240 10.15 7.51 3.51
C PHE A 240 10.22 7.75 2.00
N GLY A 241 10.25 6.69 1.18
CA GLY A 241 10.19 6.78 -0.28
C GLY A 241 8.92 7.43 -0.80
N GLU A 242 7.76 7.10 -0.20
CA GLU A 242 6.50 7.80 -0.49
C GLU A 242 6.61 9.29 -0.18
N MET A 243 7.13 9.67 0.99
CA MET A 243 7.23 11.07 1.40
C MET A 243 8.17 11.87 0.53
N LEU A 244 9.31 11.31 0.10
CA LEU A 244 10.21 11.94 -0.87
C LEU A 244 9.49 12.23 -2.19
N THR A 245 8.75 11.25 -2.69
CA THR A 245 8.02 11.37 -3.96
C THR A 245 6.86 12.35 -3.83
N PHE A 246 6.14 12.31 -2.71
CA PHE A 246 5.08 13.27 -2.39
C PHE A 246 5.62 14.71 -2.35
N GLU A 247 6.72 14.94 -1.64
CA GLU A 247 7.35 16.26 -1.56
C GLU A 247 7.83 16.74 -2.93
N TYR A 248 8.46 15.87 -3.70
CA TYR A 248 8.83 16.17 -5.06
C TYR A 248 7.64 16.59 -5.90
N MET A 249 6.55 15.80 -5.91
CA MET A 249 5.36 16.09 -6.70
C MET A 249 4.69 17.39 -6.27
N ILE A 250 4.52 17.62 -4.96
CA ILE A 250 3.83 18.81 -4.44
C ILE A 250 4.58 20.11 -4.75
N ASN A 251 5.91 20.04 -4.86
CA ASN A 251 6.76 21.18 -5.21
C ASN A 251 6.77 21.47 -6.73
N HIS A 252 6.43 20.49 -7.56
CA HIS A 252 6.37 20.64 -9.01
C HIS A 252 4.95 20.88 -9.56
N ILE A 253 3.91 20.68 -8.75
CA ILE A 253 2.54 21.01 -9.13
C ILE A 253 2.31 22.50 -8.97
N THR A 254 1.99 23.17 -10.07
CA THR A 254 1.68 24.61 -10.11
C THR A 254 0.18 24.89 -9.92
N ASN A 255 -0.71 23.95 -10.29
CA ASN A 255 -2.15 24.11 -10.16
C ASN A 255 -2.59 23.89 -8.70
N PRO A 256 -3.19 24.91 -8.02
CA PRO A 256 -3.61 24.78 -6.62
C PRO A 256 -4.64 23.66 -6.36
N ARG A 257 -5.50 23.36 -7.35
CA ARG A 257 -6.50 22.29 -7.22
C ARG A 257 -5.86 20.90 -7.26
N GLU A 258 -4.90 20.70 -8.15
CA GLU A 258 -4.13 19.47 -8.23
C GLU A 258 -3.29 19.28 -6.97
N LYS A 259 -2.69 20.36 -6.47
CA LYS A 259 -1.97 20.36 -5.20
C LYS A 259 -2.86 19.96 -4.02
N LEU A 260 -4.09 20.51 -3.95
CA LEU A 260 -5.06 20.13 -2.94
C LEU A 260 -5.50 18.66 -3.09
N ALA A 261 -5.67 18.16 -4.33
CA ALA A 261 -6.01 16.77 -4.56
C ALA A 261 -4.91 15.82 -4.07
N LEU A 262 -3.64 16.16 -4.31
CA LEU A 262 -2.50 15.39 -3.80
C LEU A 262 -2.43 15.41 -2.26
N LEU A 263 -2.72 16.56 -1.62
CA LEU A 263 -2.74 16.69 -0.15
C LEU A 263 -3.86 15.90 0.54
N LEU A 264 -4.87 15.47 -0.20
CA LEU A 264 -6.03 14.71 0.32
C LEU A 264 -5.98 13.22 -0.06
N LEU A 265 -4.91 12.78 -0.72
CA LEU A 265 -4.67 11.38 -1.07
C LEU A 265 -4.24 10.58 0.15
#